data_4437535ebeb0ba404df0ddd7f7e22b16
#
_entry.id   4437535ebeb0ba404df0ddd7f7e22b16
#
_cell.length_a   1.000
_cell.length_b   1.000
_cell.length_c   1.000
_cell.angle_alpha   90.00
_cell.angle_beta   90.00
_cell.angle_gamma   90.00
#
_symmetry.space_group_name_H-M   'P 1'
#
loop_
_entity.id
_entity.type
_entity.pdbx_description
1 polymer ?
#
loop_
_entity_poly.entity_id
_entity_poly.type
_entity_poly.pdbx_seq_one_letter_code
_entity_poly.pdbx_strand_id
1 'polypeptide(L)'
;MKTFDGLFSELTAIAAARPEGSGTVAQLDRGVHAIGKKIVEEAAEVWMAAEYQSDEEAAEEISQLLYHVQVLMIAKGLTPADVYRHL
;
A
#
# COMPACT_ATOMS: atom_id res chain seq x y z
N MET A 1 -5.67 16.33 5.75
CA MET A 1 -4.75 15.51 4.94
C MET A 1 -4.52 14.16 5.61
N LYS A 2 -4.61 13.09 4.83
CA LYS A 2 -4.35 11.74 5.35
C LYS A 2 -2.84 11.52 5.50
N THR A 3 -2.43 10.97 6.64
CA THR A 3 -1.03 10.62 6.89
C THR A 3 -0.79 9.13 6.63
N PHE A 4 0.46 8.70 6.64
CA PHE A 4 0.80 7.28 6.53
C PHE A 4 0.13 6.47 7.64
N ASP A 5 0.23 6.94 8.89
CA ASP A 5 -0.39 6.27 10.02
C ASP A 5 -1.93 6.29 9.92
N GLY A 6 -2.49 7.39 9.43
CA GLY A 6 -3.93 7.50 9.22
C GLY A 6 -4.45 6.51 8.18
N LEU A 7 -3.71 6.36 7.09
CA LEU A 7 -4.05 5.35 6.07
C LEU A 7 -3.98 3.95 6.68
N PHE A 8 -2.95 3.65 7.45
CA PHE A 8 -2.80 2.34 8.07
C PHE A 8 -3.97 2.01 9.00
N SER A 9 -4.40 2.98 9.81
CA SER A 9 -5.56 2.80 10.68
C SER A 9 -6.84 2.52 9.88
N GLU A 10 -7.03 3.24 8.79
CA GLU A 10 -8.17 3.05 7.90
C GLU A 10 -8.17 1.65 7.28
N LEU A 11 -7.01 1.22 6.75
CA LEU A 11 -6.89 -0.09 6.11
C LEU A 11 -7.05 -1.23 7.13
N THR A 12 -6.54 -1.05 8.35
CA THR A 12 -6.72 -2.03 9.43
C THR A 12 -8.21 -2.20 9.75
N ALA A 13 -8.96 -1.10 9.80
CA ALA A 13 -10.40 -1.15 10.04
C ALA A 13 -11.13 -1.87 8.89
N ILE A 14 -10.74 -1.60 7.65
CA ILE A 14 -11.31 -2.28 6.47
C ILE A 14 -11.00 -3.78 6.52
N ALA A 15 -9.78 -4.16 6.89
CA ALA A 15 -9.39 -5.57 7.00
C ALA A 15 -10.23 -6.31 8.05
N ALA A 16 -10.55 -5.64 9.16
CA ALA A 16 -11.37 -6.23 10.22
C ALA A 16 -12.84 -6.32 9.83
N ALA A 17 -13.38 -5.27 9.22
CA ALA A 17 -14.81 -5.20 8.85
C ALA A 17 -15.13 -6.02 7.60
N ARG A 18 -14.17 -6.20 6.70
CA ARG A 18 -14.32 -6.93 5.44
C ARG A 18 -15.55 -6.47 4.65
N PRO A 19 -15.65 -5.17 4.32
CA PRO A 19 -16.82 -4.69 3.57
C PRO A 19 -16.90 -5.34 2.20
N GLU A 20 -18.12 -5.64 1.78
CA GLU A 20 -18.36 -6.25 0.48
C GLU A 20 -17.87 -5.36 -0.64
N GLY A 21 -17.20 -5.96 -1.63
CA GLY A 21 -16.68 -5.22 -2.78
C GLY A 21 -15.36 -4.49 -2.53
N SER A 22 -14.75 -4.64 -1.34
CA SER A 22 -13.49 -3.98 -1.02
C SER A 22 -12.33 -4.55 -1.82
N GLY A 23 -11.61 -3.68 -2.53
CA GLY A 23 -10.37 -4.06 -3.21
C GLY A 23 -9.27 -4.46 -2.24
N THR A 24 -9.21 -3.82 -1.08
CA THR A 24 -8.24 -4.14 -0.03
C THR A 24 -8.45 -5.56 0.50
N VAL A 25 -9.69 -5.91 0.80
CA VAL A 25 -10.02 -7.26 1.27
C VAL A 25 -9.66 -8.30 0.19
N ALA A 26 -9.96 -8.00 -1.08
CA ALA A 26 -9.63 -8.89 -2.18
C ALA A 26 -8.12 -9.14 -2.27
N GLN A 27 -7.29 -8.11 -2.10
CA GLN A 27 -5.84 -8.26 -2.10
C GLN A 27 -5.35 -9.10 -0.92
N LEU A 28 -5.87 -8.84 0.28
CA LEU A 28 -5.52 -9.62 1.46
C LEU A 28 -5.85 -11.11 1.26
N ASP A 29 -6.99 -11.40 0.65
CA ASP A 29 -7.41 -12.77 0.40
C ASP A 29 -6.53 -13.48 -0.63
N ARG A 30 -5.91 -12.75 -1.55
CA ARG A 30 -4.95 -13.32 -2.51
C ARG A 30 -3.62 -13.69 -1.88
N GLY A 31 -3.25 -13.05 -0.79
CA GLY A 31 -2.07 -13.40 -0.02
C GLY A 31 -0.80 -12.63 -0.38
N VAL A 32 0.25 -12.90 0.37
CA VAL A 32 1.52 -12.16 0.33
C VAL A 32 2.17 -12.18 -1.05
N HIS A 33 2.15 -13.31 -1.74
CA HIS A 33 2.80 -13.41 -3.04
C HIS A 33 2.18 -12.44 -4.06
N ALA A 34 0.85 -12.43 -4.15
CA ALA A 34 0.15 -11.54 -5.08
C ALA A 34 0.33 -10.06 -4.71
N ILE A 35 0.31 -9.75 -3.41
CA ILE A 35 0.56 -8.39 -2.93
C ILE A 35 1.99 -7.96 -3.29
N GLY A 36 2.97 -8.85 -3.13
CA GLY A 36 4.36 -8.58 -3.47
C GLY A 36 4.56 -8.28 -4.95
N LYS A 37 3.89 -9.04 -5.83
CA LYS A 37 3.91 -8.76 -7.27
C LYS A 37 3.36 -7.36 -7.56
N LYS A 38 2.29 -6.97 -6.88
CA LYS A 38 1.69 -5.65 -7.06
C LYS A 38 2.65 -4.53 -6.64
N ILE A 39 3.39 -4.74 -5.55
CA ILE A 39 4.41 -3.78 -5.10
C ILE A 39 5.49 -3.58 -6.17
N VAL A 40 5.96 -4.65 -6.79
CA VAL A 40 6.95 -4.55 -7.87
C VAL A 40 6.40 -3.76 -9.05
N GLU A 41 5.16 -4.02 -9.44
CA GLU A 41 4.50 -3.29 -10.53
C GLU A 41 4.38 -1.79 -10.21
N GLU A 42 3.94 -1.45 -9.00
CA GLU A 42 3.79 -0.06 -8.59
C GLU A 42 5.14 0.65 -8.45
N ALA A 43 6.18 -0.05 -7.99
CA ALA A 43 7.52 0.51 -7.94
C ALA A 43 8.05 0.86 -9.32
N ALA A 44 7.79 0.02 -10.30
CA ALA A 44 8.15 0.29 -11.70
C ALA A 44 7.41 1.53 -12.23
N GLU A 45 6.13 1.65 -11.91
CA GLU A 45 5.33 2.81 -12.31
C GLU A 45 5.82 4.12 -11.67
N VAL A 46 6.27 4.06 -10.40
CA VAL A 46 6.87 5.21 -9.74
C VAL A 46 8.12 5.68 -10.49
N TRP A 47 8.99 4.74 -10.85
CA TRP A 47 10.20 5.05 -11.59
C TRP A 47 9.87 5.67 -12.95
N MET A 48 8.97 5.04 -13.70
CA MET A 48 8.60 5.54 -15.02
C MET A 48 7.96 6.93 -14.95
N ALA A 49 7.10 7.16 -13.96
CA ALA A 49 6.47 8.46 -13.78
C ALA A 49 7.49 9.53 -13.41
N ALA A 50 8.45 9.21 -12.55
CA ALA A 50 9.49 10.15 -12.14
C ALA A 50 10.41 10.54 -13.30
N GLU A 51 10.69 9.60 -14.21
CA GLU A 51 11.58 9.86 -15.34
C GLU A 51 10.88 10.53 -16.54
N TYR A 52 9.64 10.14 -16.81
CA TYR A 52 9.01 10.45 -18.09
C TYR A 52 7.68 11.19 -17.99
N GLN A 53 7.16 11.39 -16.81
CA GLN A 53 5.85 12.02 -16.61
C GLN A 53 5.96 13.24 -15.72
N SER A 54 4.82 13.79 -15.28
CA SER A 54 4.80 14.98 -14.43
C SER A 54 5.10 14.64 -12.98
N ASP A 55 5.49 15.67 -12.21
CA ASP A 55 5.69 15.50 -10.76
C ASP A 55 4.39 15.07 -10.07
N GLU A 56 3.25 15.56 -10.53
CA GLU A 56 1.96 15.16 -9.96
C GLU A 56 1.67 13.69 -10.20
N GLU A 57 1.94 13.20 -11.41
CA GLU A 57 1.78 11.78 -11.72
C GLU A 57 2.73 10.92 -10.91
N ALA A 58 3.98 11.37 -10.73
CA ALA A 58 4.93 10.66 -9.89
C ALA A 58 4.47 10.59 -8.44
N ALA A 59 3.93 11.70 -7.90
CA ALA A 59 3.39 11.74 -6.54
C ALA A 59 2.20 10.78 -6.39
N GLU A 60 1.33 10.72 -7.39
CA GLU A 60 0.19 9.80 -7.39
C GLU A 60 0.66 8.34 -7.36
N GLU A 61 1.63 8.00 -8.20
CA GLU A 61 2.18 6.64 -8.23
C GLU A 61 2.89 6.27 -6.93
N ILE A 62 3.57 7.22 -6.30
CA ILE A 62 4.18 6.99 -4.98
C ILE A 62 3.09 6.68 -3.95
N SER A 63 1.97 7.40 -3.98
CA SER A 63 0.87 7.12 -3.05
C SER A 63 0.30 5.72 -3.24
N GLN A 64 0.20 5.25 -4.48
CA GLN A 64 -0.24 3.89 -4.78
C GLN A 64 0.75 2.85 -4.25
N LEU A 65 2.04 3.11 -4.39
CA LEU A 65 3.06 2.22 -3.85
C LEU A 65 2.94 2.12 -2.33
N LEU A 66 2.79 3.25 -1.64
CA LEU A 66 2.63 3.26 -0.18
C LEU A 66 1.40 2.49 0.26
N TYR A 67 0.30 2.60 -0.48
CA TYR A 67 -0.90 1.83 -0.20
C TYR A 67 -0.63 0.32 -0.25
N HIS A 68 0.01 -0.16 -1.31
CA HIS A 68 0.28 -1.59 -1.45
C HIS A 68 1.29 -2.10 -0.42
N VAL A 69 2.26 -1.27 -0.05
CA VAL A 69 3.19 -1.59 1.04
C VAL A 69 2.41 -1.80 2.35
N GLN A 70 1.44 -0.94 2.63
CA GLN A 70 0.62 -1.09 3.85
C GLN A 70 -0.27 -2.32 3.82
N VAL A 71 -0.82 -2.68 2.66
CA VAL A 71 -1.58 -3.92 2.52
C VAL A 71 -0.68 -5.12 2.86
N LEU A 72 0.57 -5.11 2.39
CA LEU A 72 1.53 -6.15 2.73
C LEU A 72 1.82 -6.17 4.24
N MET A 73 1.98 -5.01 4.86
CA MET A 73 2.20 -4.92 6.31
C MET A 73 1.05 -5.59 7.07
N ILE A 74 -0.18 -5.30 6.69
CA ILE A 74 -1.36 -5.90 7.33
C ILE A 74 -1.36 -7.41 7.13
N ALA A 75 -1.09 -7.87 5.91
CA ALA A 75 -1.03 -9.30 5.62
C ALA A 75 0.02 -10.04 6.45
N LYS A 76 1.12 -9.36 6.80
CA LYS A 76 2.20 -9.91 7.61
C LYS A 76 2.02 -9.69 9.11
N GLY A 77 1.01 -8.93 9.51
CA GLY A 77 0.82 -8.57 10.92
C GLY A 77 1.84 -7.55 11.44
N LEU A 78 2.42 -6.74 10.54
CA LEU A 78 3.37 -5.70 10.91
C LEU A 78 2.65 -4.38 11.14
N THR A 79 3.13 -3.61 12.12
CA THR A 79 2.62 -2.28 12.42
C THR A 79 3.58 -1.20 11.91
N PRO A 80 3.13 0.06 11.79
CA PRO A 80 4.06 1.14 11.45
C PRO A 80 5.24 1.23 12.42
N ALA A 81 5.02 0.99 13.73
CA ALA A 81 6.10 1.00 14.72
C ALA A 81 7.16 -0.04 14.40
N ASP A 82 6.77 -1.22 13.92
CA ASP A 82 7.71 -2.27 13.52
C ASP A 82 8.66 -1.79 12.43
N VAL A 83 8.14 -1.01 11.49
CA VAL A 83 8.94 -0.46 10.39
C VAL A 83 9.76 0.74 10.84
N TYR A 84 9.15 1.66 11.58
CA TYR A 84 9.81 2.91 12.03
C TYR A 84 11.03 2.62 12.89
N ARG A 85 11.01 1.55 13.65
CA ARG A 85 12.12 1.13 14.49
C ARG A 85 13.42 0.95 13.70
N HIS A 86 13.33 0.69 12.41
CA HIS A 86 14.49 0.48 11.55
C HIS A 86 14.91 1.75 10.79
N LEU A 87 14.18 2.84 10.93
CA LEU A 87 14.51 4.11 10.30
C LEU A 87 15.45 4.92 11.18
#